data_62c0e8d6c7d12410a18e47a788848fc7
#
_entry.id   62c0e8d6c7d12410a18e47a788848fc7
#
_cell.length_a   1.000
_cell.length_b   1.000
_cell.length_c   1.000
_cell.angle_alpha   90.00
_cell.angle_beta   90.00
_cell.angle_gamma   90.00
#
_symmetry.space_group_name_H-M   'P 1'
#
loop_
_entity.id
_entity.type
_entity.pdbx_description
1 polymer ?
#
loop_
_entity_poly.entity_id
_entity_poly.type
_entity_poly.pdbx_seq_one_letter_code
_entity_poly.pdbx_strand_id
1 'polypeptide(L)'
;MAAVALKNGMLRLRTGFKGLLSAVTIGSGGSAGPEGPIVEIGSSLGSYLGQRLGLSGNELRLMAGCGAAAGIAGVFGAPLGGVFFALEIILGEFAINTFAPVVLSAVASSVVSRSFLGDQPAFQVAVTSLVSLYDIIPYLMLGIFSGLVSVLFISSMQSSQLFFARL
;
A
#
# COMPACT_ATOMS: atom_id res chain seq x y z
N MET A 1 -8.91 -0.83 5.97
CA MET A 1 -9.02 -1.93 4.99
C MET A 1 -10.40 -2.58 5.01
N ALA A 2 -10.90 -3.06 6.14
CA ALA A 2 -12.28 -3.58 6.22
C ALA A 2 -13.37 -2.62 5.67
N ALA A 3 -13.17 -1.30 5.76
CA ALA A 3 -14.14 -0.33 5.30
C ALA A 3 -14.37 -0.32 3.77
N VAL A 4 -13.36 -0.65 2.97
CA VAL A 4 -13.50 -0.73 1.50
C VAL A 4 -14.30 -1.97 1.12
N ALA A 5 -14.01 -3.10 1.77
CA ALA A 5 -14.74 -4.35 1.55
C ALA A 5 -16.18 -4.31 2.09
N LEU A 6 -16.39 -3.76 3.30
CA LEU A 6 -17.69 -3.75 3.97
C LEU A 6 -18.65 -2.68 3.46
N LYS A 7 -18.14 -1.58 2.86
CA LYS A 7 -18.95 -0.45 2.38
C LYS A 7 -19.03 -0.37 0.86
N ASN A 8 -18.75 -1.44 0.14
CA ASN A 8 -18.76 -1.48 -1.32
C ASN A 8 -17.99 -0.30 -1.96
N GLY A 9 -16.84 0.03 -1.38
CA GLY A 9 -15.99 1.13 -1.87
C GLY A 9 -16.45 2.54 -1.47
N MET A 10 -17.59 2.73 -0.79
CA MET A 10 -18.07 4.05 -0.36
C MET A 10 -17.27 4.56 0.84
N LEU A 11 -16.27 5.38 0.58
CA LEU A 11 -15.49 6.07 1.61
C LEU A 11 -15.86 7.56 1.65
N ARG A 12 -16.00 8.09 2.86
CA ARG A 12 -16.21 9.54 3.02
C ARG A 12 -14.87 10.25 2.96
N LEU A 13 -14.79 11.39 2.29
CA LEU A 13 -13.58 12.22 2.21
C LEU A 13 -13.02 12.59 3.61
N ARG A 14 -13.91 12.67 4.61
CA ARG A 14 -13.53 12.86 6.03
C ARG A 14 -12.57 11.77 6.57
N THR A 15 -12.54 10.60 5.94
CA THR A 15 -11.60 9.54 6.29
C THR A 15 -10.15 9.98 6.05
N GLY A 16 -9.91 10.86 5.08
CA GLY A 16 -8.59 11.45 4.80
C GLY A 16 -8.02 12.29 5.95
N PHE A 17 -8.87 12.85 6.83
CA PHE A 17 -8.38 13.56 8.04
C PHE A 17 -7.63 12.66 9.02
N LYS A 18 -7.83 11.36 8.97
CA LYS A 18 -7.01 10.41 9.76
C LYS A 18 -5.53 10.46 9.37
N GLY A 19 -5.24 10.83 8.12
CA GLY A 19 -3.87 11.07 7.68
C GLY A 19 -3.17 12.18 8.48
N LEU A 20 -3.88 13.28 8.78
CA LEU A 20 -3.36 14.35 9.64
C LEU A 20 -3.09 13.88 11.07
N LEU A 21 -4.03 13.12 11.65
CA LEU A 21 -3.85 12.56 12.99
C LEU A 21 -2.65 11.61 13.04
N SER A 22 -2.47 10.80 12.00
CA SER A 22 -1.33 9.90 11.89
C SER A 22 -0.02 10.66 11.70
N ALA A 23 -0.02 11.75 10.92
CA ALA A 23 1.16 12.60 10.77
C ALA A 23 1.59 13.21 12.11
N VAL A 24 0.62 13.67 12.92
CA VAL A 24 0.90 14.18 14.28
C VAL A 24 1.46 13.05 15.16
N THR A 25 0.88 11.86 15.11
CA THR A 25 1.34 10.69 15.89
C THR A 25 2.77 10.31 15.52
N ILE A 26 3.08 10.22 14.23
CA ILE A 26 4.43 9.89 13.73
C ILE A 26 5.41 11.02 14.10
N GLY A 27 5.01 12.28 13.89
CA GLY A 27 5.82 13.46 14.20
C GLY A 27 6.11 13.62 15.69
N SER A 28 5.25 13.11 16.57
CA SER A 28 5.48 13.09 18.02
C SER A 28 6.29 11.88 18.50
N GLY A 29 6.81 11.04 17.60
CA GLY A 29 7.61 9.86 17.93
C GLY A 29 6.79 8.60 18.21
N GLY A 30 5.50 8.58 17.87
CA GLY A 30 4.66 7.40 18.00
C GLY A 30 5.07 6.30 17.02
N SER A 31 4.99 5.04 17.45
CA SER A 31 5.26 3.85 16.63
C SER A 31 4.12 3.60 15.64
N ALA A 32 4.11 4.34 14.53
CA ALA A 32 3.14 4.19 13.45
C ALA A 32 3.84 4.36 12.09
N GLY A 33 3.40 3.58 11.10
CA GLY A 33 3.89 3.70 9.73
C GLY A 33 3.00 4.61 8.87
N PRO A 34 3.55 5.26 7.84
CA PRO A 34 2.80 6.12 6.93
C PRO A 34 1.91 5.34 5.95
N GLU A 35 2.08 4.03 5.81
CA GLU A 35 1.44 3.20 4.80
C GLU A 35 -0.09 3.22 4.94
N GLY A 36 -0.58 3.02 6.17
CA GLY A 36 -2.01 3.02 6.47
C GLY A 36 -2.70 4.34 6.09
N PRO A 37 -2.23 5.47 6.59
CA PRO A 37 -2.72 6.81 6.23
C PRO A 37 -2.71 7.11 4.74
N ILE A 38 -1.61 6.77 4.05
CA ILE A 38 -1.46 7.01 2.61
C ILE A 38 -2.51 6.23 1.82
N VAL A 39 -2.69 4.95 2.16
CA VAL A 39 -3.72 4.09 1.57
C VAL A 39 -5.13 4.64 1.84
N GLU A 40 -5.38 5.10 3.06
CA GLU A 40 -6.69 5.65 3.44
C GLU A 40 -7.01 6.95 2.70
N ILE A 41 -6.04 7.86 2.56
CA ILE A 41 -6.17 9.09 1.79
C ILE A 41 -6.40 8.76 0.31
N GLY A 42 -5.55 7.94 -0.29
CA GLY A 42 -5.64 7.55 -1.68
C GLY A 42 -6.98 6.86 -2.00
N SER A 43 -7.36 5.86 -1.21
CA SER A 43 -8.65 5.17 -1.37
C SER A 43 -9.85 6.11 -1.21
N SER A 44 -9.78 7.06 -0.28
CA SER A 44 -10.86 8.04 -0.06
C SER A 44 -11.01 8.99 -1.24
N LEU A 45 -9.90 9.42 -1.84
CA LEU A 45 -9.91 10.25 -3.05
C LEU A 45 -10.44 9.47 -4.24
N GLY A 46 -9.98 8.24 -4.46
CA GLY A 46 -10.49 7.38 -5.53
C GLY A 46 -11.98 7.11 -5.38
N SER A 47 -12.43 6.77 -4.18
CA SER A 47 -13.85 6.57 -3.87
C SER A 47 -14.68 7.85 -4.08
N TYR A 48 -14.17 9.01 -3.66
CA TYR A 48 -14.84 10.29 -3.87
C TYR A 48 -15.03 10.60 -5.36
N LEU A 49 -13.99 10.43 -6.16
CA LEU A 49 -14.06 10.61 -7.61
C LEU A 49 -15.05 9.64 -8.24
N GLY A 50 -15.01 8.36 -7.87
CA GLY A 50 -15.97 7.36 -8.34
C GLY A 50 -17.42 7.70 -8.02
N GLN A 51 -17.68 8.18 -6.79
CA GLN A 51 -19.00 8.64 -6.40
C GLN A 51 -19.47 9.86 -7.21
N ARG A 52 -18.57 10.78 -7.53
CA ARG A 52 -18.87 11.94 -8.39
C ARG A 52 -19.19 11.54 -9.83
N LEU A 53 -18.59 10.45 -10.31
CA LEU A 53 -18.88 9.87 -11.64
C LEU A 53 -20.12 8.97 -11.63
N GLY A 54 -20.82 8.81 -10.51
CA GLY A 54 -22.01 7.98 -10.39
C GLY A 54 -21.70 6.47 -10.38
N LEU A 55 -20.46 6.07 -10.14
CA LEU A 55 -20.06 4.67 -10.07
C LEU A 55 -20.58 4.02 -8.78
N SER A 56 -20.89 2.74 -8.83
CA SER A 56 -21.41 1.97 -7.70
C SER A 56 -20.82 0.54 -7.65
N GLY A 57 -20.99 -0.11 -6.51
CA GLY A 57 -20.59 -1.51 -6.33
C GLY A 57 -19.09 -1.75 -6.64
N ASN A 58 -18.83 -2.70 -7.53
CA ASN A 58 -17.46 -3.12 -7.86
C ASN A 58 -16.63 -2.03 -8.53
N GLU A 59 -17.24 -1.17 -9.35
CA GLU A 59 -16.54 -0.06 -10.00
C GLU A 59 -16.03 0.95 -8.97
N LEU A 60 -16.86 1.28 -7.99
CA LEU A 60 -16.48 2.18 -6.91
C LEU A 60 -15.38 1.59 -6.03
N ARG A 61 -15.44 0.27 -5.78
CA ARG A 61 -14.40 -0.47 -5.08
C ARG A 61 -13.08 -0.46 -5.86
N LEU A 62 -13.14 -0.63 -7.18
CA LEU A 62 -11.99 -0.54 -8.06
C LEU A 62 -11.36 0.86 -8.02
N MET A 63 -12.17 1.93 -8.07
CA MET A 63 -11.68 3.30 -7.94
C MET A 63 -10.97 3.56 -6.61
N ALA A 64 -11.48 3.01 -5.52
CA ALA A 64 -10.82 3.07 -4.22
C ALA A 64 -9.48 2.32 -4.22
N GLY A 65 -9.41 1.16 -4.88
CA GLY A 65 -8.18 0.40 -5.08
C GLY A 65 -7.14 1.14 -5.93
N CYS A 66 -7.57 1.77 -7.02
CA CYS A 66 -6.72 2.64 -7.85
C CYS A 66 -6.13 3.79 -7.02
N GLY A 67 -6.95 4.42 -6.18
CA GLY A 67 -6.48 5.47 -5.28
C GLY A 67 -5.45 4.98 -4.25
N ALA A 68 -5.66 3.78 -3.70
CA ALA A 68 -4.68 3.15 -2.80
C ALA A 68 -3.34 2.88 -3.49
N ALA A 69 -3.39 2.28 -4.69
CA ALA A 69 -2.20 2.00 -5.51
C ALA A 69 -1.44 3.28 -5.85
N ALA A 70 -2.17 4.33 -6.26
CA ALA A 70 -1.60 5.64 -6.55
C ALA A 70 -0.92 6.26 -5.32
N GLY A 71 -1.55 6.16 -4.14
CA GLY A 71 -0.98 6.67 -2.90
C GLY A 71 0.37 6.02 -2.57
N ILE A 72 0.43 4.70 -2.60
CA ILE A 72 1.70 3.96 -2.35
C ILE A 72 2.72 4.28 -3.44
N ALA A 73 2.34 4.20 -4.71
CA ALA A 73 3.24 4.43 -5.83
C ALA A 73 3.87 5.83 -5.79
N GLY A 74 3.06 6.86 -5.50
CA GLY A 74 3.52 8.24 -5.47
C GLY A 74 4.42 8.58 -4.30
N VAL A 75 4.14 8.04 -3.12
CA VAL A 75 4.90 8.36 -1.91
C VAL A 75 6.20 7.55 -1.81
N PHE A 76 6.14 6.25 -2.11
CA PHE A 76 7.30 5.37 -1.99
C PHE A 76 8.12 5.21 -3.27
N GLY A 77 7.66 5.77 -4.40
CA GLY A 77 8.30 5.57 -5.70
C GLY A 77 8.25 4.10 -6.17
N ALA A 78 7.28 3.32 -5.67
CA ALA A 78 7.17 1.88 -5.85
C ALA A 78 5.86 1.50 -6.57
N PRO A 79 5.73 1.76 -7.88
CA PRO A 79 4.49 1.50 -8.62
C PRO A 79 4.06 0.03 -8.57
N LEU A 80 4.99 -0.91 -8.75
CA LEU A 80 4.68 -2.34 -8.66
C LEU A 80 4.20 -2.73 -7.25
N GLY A 81 4.87 -2.23 -6.20
CA GLY A 81 4.45 -2.45 -4.83
C GLY A 81 3.03 -1.93 -4.56
N GLY A 82 2.71 -0.74 -5.07
CA GLY A 82 1.37 -0.16 -4.98
C GLY A 82 0.31 -1.00 -5.69
N VAL A 83 0.62 -1.51 -6.88
CA VAL A 83 -0.28 -2.39 -7.65
C VAL A 83 -0.58 -3.67 -6.88
N PHE A 84 0.43 -4.42 -6.47
CA PHE A 84 0.24 -5.68 -5.75
C PHE A 84 -0.47 -5.47 -4.42
N PHE A 85 -0.10 -4.43 -3.68
CA PHE A 85 -0.80 -4.10 -2.45
C PHE A 85 -2.30 -3.83 -2.66
N ALA A 86 -2.64 -3.06 -3.68
CA ALA A 86 -4.05 -2.75 -3.96
C ALA A 86 -4.84 -3.99 -4.40
N LEU A 87 -4.26 -4.84 -5.25
CA LEU A 87 -4.91 -6.05 -5.72
C LEU A 87 -5.10 -7.07 -4.59
N GLU A 88 -4.05 -7.31 -3.80
CA GLU A 88 -4.06 -8.34 -2.76
C GLU A 88 -4.82 -7.91 -1.50
N ILE A 89 -4.54 -6.69 -1.01
CA ILE A 89 -5.01 -6.25 0.32
C ILE A 89 -6.32 -5.46 0.23
N ILE A 90 -6.53 -4.68 -0.82
CA ILE A 90 -7.70 -3.80 -0.95
C ILE A 90 -8.82 -4.49 -1.74
N LEU A 91 -8.50 -5.04 -2.90
CA LEU A 91 -9.46 -5.67 -3.80
C LEU A 91 -9.65 -7.16 -3.49
N GLY A 92 -8.60 -7.86 -3.06
CA GLY A 92 -8.63 -9.28 -2.77
C GLY A 92 -8.79 -10.14 -4.02
N GLU A 93 -8.47 -9.60 -5.21
CA GLU A 93 -8.62 -10.30 -6.49
C GLU A 93 -7.58 -9.83 -7.51
N PHE A 94 -7.18 -10.75 -8.40
CA PHE A 94 -6.23 -10.54 -9.49
C PHE A 94 -6.92 -10.71 -10.86
N ALA A 95 -8.09 -10.11 -11.04
CA ALA A 95 -8.77 -10.17 -12.32
C ALA A 95 -8.17 -9.17 -13.32
N ILE A 96 -8.18 -9.52 -14.61
CA ILE A 96 -7.62 -8.68 -15.68
C ILE A 96 -8.29 -7.30 -15.74
N ASN A 97 -9.59 -7.26 -15.46
CA ASN A 97 -10.39 -6.03 -15.48
C ASN A 97 -10.04 -5.07 -14.33
N THR A 98 -9.52 -5.59 -13.22
CA THR A 98 -9.07 -4.79 -12.07
C THR A 98 -7.59 -4.44 -12.17
N PHE A 99 -6.79 -5.31 -12.78
CA PHE A 99 -5.34 -5.14 -12.90
C PHE A 99 -4.95 -3.89 -13.72
N ALA A 100 -5.49 -3.75 -14.94
CA ALA A 100 -5.10 -2.68 -15.84
C ALA A 100 -5.36 -1.27 -15.30
N PRO A 101 -6.54 -0.92 -14.77
CA PRO A 101 -6.79 0.39 -14.15
C PRO A 101 -5.89 0.67 -12.94
N VAL A 102 -5.61 -0.34 -12.12
CA VAL A 102 -4.74 -0.20 -10.93
C VAL A 102 -3.30 0.09 -11.36
N VAL A 103 -2.78 -0.62 -12.38
CA VAL A 103 -1.44 -0.36 -12.94
C VAL A 103 -1.35 1.05 -13.50
N LEU A 104 -2.32 1.46 -14.33
CA LEU A 104 -2.34 2.81 -14.92
C LEU A 104 -2.33 3.89 -13.84
N SER A 105 -3.13 3.72 -12.79
CA SER A 105 -3.19 4.65 -11.66
C SER A 105 -1.85 4.75 -10.91
N ALA A 106 -1.23 3.61 -10.60
CA ALA A 106 0.06 3.57 -9.91
C ALA A 106 1.18 4.21 -10.74
N VAL A 107 1.25 3.89 -12.03
CA VAL A 107 2.26 4.45 -12.95
C VAL A 107 2.07 5.95 -13.12
N ALA A 108 0.84 6.41 -13.37
CA ALA A 108 0.54 7.83 -13.50
C ALA A 108 0.92 8.61 -12.24
N SER A 109 0.59 8.08 -11.06
CA SER A 109 0.97 8.70 -9.78
C SER A 109 2.49 8.76 -9.60
N SER A 110 3.21 7.70 -9.94
CA SER A 110 4.67 7.67 -9.85
C SER A 110 5.31 8.69 -10.79
N VAL A 111 4.82 8.82 -12.02
CA VAL A 111 5.31 9.82 -12.99
C VAL A 111 5.08 11.24 -12.49
N VAL A 112 3.87 11.53 -12.01
CA VAL A 112 3.52 12.85 -11.46
C VAL A 112 4.38 13.15 -10.23
N SER A 113 4.50 12.20 -9.30
CA SER A 113 5.33 12.38 -8.09
C SER A 113 6.78 12.73 -8.44
N ARG A 114 7.39 11.98 -9.37
CA ARG A 114 8.75 12.25 -9.83
C ARG A 114 8.91 13.62 -10.52
N SER A 115 7.88 14.08 -11.22
CA SER A 115 7.91 15.39 -11.88
C SER A 115 7.96 16.56 -10.88
N PHE A 116 7.38 16.39 -9.68
CA PHE A 116 7.36 17.44 -8.64
C PHE A 116 8.45 17.27 -7.59
N LEU A 117 8.76 16.03 -7.20
CA LEU A 117 9.71 15.73 -6.12
C LEU A 117 11.10 15.34 -6.62
N GLY A 118 11.26 15.18 -7.93
CA GLY A 118 12.50 14.67 -8.53
C GLY A 118 12.57 13.14 -8.48
N ASP A 119 13.56 12.58 -9.13
CA ASP A 119 13.79 11.12 -9.24
C ASP A 119 14.63 10.60 -8.06
N GLN A 120 14.27 11.01 -6.85
CA GLN A 120 14.94 10.54 -5.64
C GLN A 120 14.14 9.35 -5.08
N PRO A 121 14.79 8.19 -4.83
CA PRO A 121 14.13 7.10 -4.15
C PRO A 121 13.75 7.51 -2.73
N ALA A 122 12.64 6.98 -2.22
CA ALA A 122 12.17 7.24 -0.86
C ALA A 122 13.21 6.88 0.21
N PHE A 123 14.06 5.90 -0.10
CA PHE A 123 15.21 5.49 0.71
C PHE A 123 16.48 5.59 -0.14
N GLN A 124 17.42 6.42 0.28
CA GLN A 124 18.72 6.51 -0.36
C GLN A 124 19.54 5.27 0.04
N VAL A 125 19.59 4.30 -0.85
CA VAL A 125 20.47 3.13 -0.72
C VAL A 125 21.70 3.39 -1.60
N ALA A 126 22.90 3.17 -1.06
CA ALA A 126 24.11 3.18 -1.88
C ALA A 126 23.91 2.14 -3.00
N VAL A 127 23.96 2.60 -4.26
CA VAL A 127 23.76 1.73 -5.42
C VAL A 127 24.96 0.77 -5.49
N THR A 128 24.78 -0.42 -4.98
CA THR A 128 25.68 -1.53 -5.22
C THR A 128 25.18 -2.23 -6.49
N SER A 129 25.87 -1.99 -7.60
CA SER A 129 25.66 -2.80 -8.80
C SER A 129 26.00 -4.25 -8.49
N LEU A 130 25.16 -5.18 -8.96
CA LEU A 130 25.51 -6.60 -8.96
C LEU A 130 26.79 -6.78 -9.77
N VAL A 131 27.90 -7.06 -9.08
CA VAL A 131 29.22 -7.15 -9.71
C VAL A 131 29.45 -8.56 -10.26
N SER A 132 28.76 -9.58 -9.73
CA SER A 132 28.96 -10.98 -10.11
C SER A 132 27.69 -11.82 -9.94
N LEU A 133 27.59 -12.88 -10.75
CA LEU A 133 26.56 -13.92 -10.59
C LEU A 133 26.64 -14.61 -9.20
N TYR A 134 27.79 -14.60 -8.55
CA TYR A 134 27.96 -15.13 -7.19
C TYR A 134 27.21 -14.31 -6.13
N ASP A 135 26.86 -13.05 -6.41
CA ASP A 135 26.10 -12.20 -5.50
C ASP A 135 24.63 -12.68 -5.35
N ILE A 136 24.16 -13.52 -6.26
CA ILE A 136 22.82 -14.12 -6.20
C ILE A 136 22.70 -15.09 -5.00
N ILE A 137 23.79 -15.79 -4.64
CA ILE A 137 23.76 -16.78 -3.56
C ILE A 137 23.43 -16.14 -2.20
N PRO A 138 24.11 -15.06 -1.75
CA PRO A 138 23.74 -14.35 -0.53
C PRO A 138 22.31 -13.82 -0.56
N TYR A 139 21.80 -13.34 -1.70
CA TYR A 139 20.41 -12.87 -1.81
C TYR A 139 19.40 -14.00 -1.66
N LEU A 140 19.66 -15.18 -2.22
CA LEU A 140 18.83 -16.37 -2.02
C LEU A 140 18.82 -16.80 -0.55
N MET A 141 19.97 -16.83 0.10
CA MET A 141 20.06 -17.15 1.52
C MET A 141 19.33 -16.12 2.37
N LEU A 142 19.45 -14.82 2.05
CA LEU A 142 18.72 -13.75 2.72
C LEU A 142 17.22 -13.93 2.54
N GLY A 143 16.74 -14.29 1.36
CA GLY A 143 15.32 -14.55 1.08
C GLY A 143 14.75 -15.69 1.93
N ILE A 144 15.48 -16.82 2.00
CA ILE A 144 15.09 -17.97 2.83
C ILE A 144 15.05 -17.57 4.31
N PHE A 145 16.10 -16.91 4.79
CA PHE A 145 16.18 -16.46 6.18
C PHE A 145 15.07 -15.47 6.53
N SER A 146 14.80 -14.50 5.67
CA SER A 146 13.72 -13.54 5.84
C SER A 146 12.34 -14.21 5.85
N GLY A 147 12.14 -15.23 5.01
CA GLY A 147 10.93 -16.05 5.01
C GLY A 147 10.71 -16.77 6.34
N LEU A 148 11.75 -17.40 6.89
CA LEU A 148 11.67 -18.06 8.20
C LEU A 148 11.35 -17.07 9.32
N VAL A 149 12.02 -15.92 9.34
CA VAL A 149 11.76 -14.85 10.34
C VAL A 149 10.33 -14.34 10.21
N SER A 150 9.82 -14.17 8.99
CA SER A 150 8.43 -13.75 8.74
C SER A 150 7.41 -14.73 9.32
N VAL A 151 7.61 -16.03 9.10
CA VAL A 151 6.73 -17.08 9.66
C VAL A 151 6.76 -17.06 11.19
N LEU A 152 7.93 -16.94 11.79
CA LEU A 152 8.08 -16.85 13.25
C LEU A 152 7.37 -15.61 13.81
N PHE A 153 7.54 -14.47 13.15
CA PHE A 153 6.89 -13.20 13.55
C PHE A 153 5.36 -13.31 13.50
N ILE A 154 4.82 -13.80 12.38
CA ILE A 154 3.36 -13.97 12.22
C ILE A 154 2.81 -14.93 13.26
N SER A 155 3.46 -16.07 13.48
CA SER A 155 3.04 -17.06 14.49
C SER A 155 3.07 -16.49 15.91
N SER A 156 4.10 -15.72 16.24
CA SER A 156 4.22 -15.03 17.53
C SER A 156 3.11 -14.01 17.74
N MET A 157 2.82 -13.22 16.70
CA MET A 157 1.75 -12.22 16.74
C MET A 157 0.37 -12.85 16.92
N GLN A 158 0.08 -13.94 16.19
CA GLN A 158 -1.17 -14.69 16.32
C GLN A 158 -1.31 -15.31 17.73
N SER A 159 -0.25 -15.90 18.24
CA SER A 159 -0.24 -16.47 19.60
C SER A 159 -0.49 -15.42 20.67
N SER A 160 0.12 -14.24 20.53
CA SER A 160 -0.11 -13.10 21.43
C SER A 160 -1.57 -12.63 21.38
N GLN A 161 -2.14 -12.48 20.18
CA GLN A 161 -3.55 -12.08 20.02
C GLN A 161 -4.50 -13.09 20.68
N LEU A 162 -4.26 -14.39 20.47
CA LEU A 162 -5.08 -15.46 21.08
C LEU A 162 -4.94 -15.47 22.62
N PHE A 163 -3.76 -15.18 23.15
CA PHE A 163 -3.54 -15.10 24.59
C PHE A 163 -4.33 -13.93 25.19
N PHE A 164 -4.23 -12.73 24.61
CA PHE A 164 -4.96 -11.56 25.12
C PHE A 164 -6.47 -11.62 24.87
N ALA A 165 -6.94 -12.34 23.86
CA ALA A 165 -8.37 -12.53 23.60
C ALA A 165 -9.04 -13.48 24.62
N ARG A 166 -8.26 -14.20 25.44
CA ARG A 166 -8.76 -15.12 26.49
C ARG A 166 -8.78 -14.49 27.88
N LEU A 167 -8.19 -13.29 28.01
CA LEU A 167 -8.23 -12.46 29.22
C LEU A 167 -9.45 -11.52 29.21
#